data_0e87ce3def407b63af6d590852afbc7b
#
_entry.id   0e87ce3def407b63af6d590852afbc7b
#
_cell.length_a   1.000
_cell.length_b   1.000
_cell.length_c   1.000
_cell.angle_alpha   90.00
_cell.angle_beta   90.00
_cell.angle_gamma   90.00
#
_symmetry.space_group_name_H-M   'P 1'
#
loop_
_entity.id
_entity.type
_entity.pdbx_description
1 polymer ?
#
loop_
_entity_poly.entity_id
_entity_poly.type
_entity_poly.pdbx_seq_one_letter_code
_entity_poly.pdbx_strand_id
1 'polypeptide(L)'
;MKNIPKSGYIKWEPDECLGCSRCLTACAVYHHGAVSPSLSGIVWHDEMQLQKFQLRRPLFCQQCDVPECYFACPLMDEAICIDSANGTRHISIKECTGCGSCVEACPFDEPRINLADIDRKMVAVKCDLCRNREDGPVCVQVCSRHALTLVPKGERL
;
A
#
# COMPACT_ATOMS: atom_id res chain seq x y z
N MET A 1 7.55 1.20 25.33
CA MET A 1 7.30 1.14 23.86
C MET A 1 6.44 -0.08 23.60
N LYS A 2 5.27 0.10 22.93
CA LYS A 2 4.47 -1.05 22.50
C LYS A 2 5.34 -1.93 21.59
N ASN A 3 5.41 -3.21 21.85
CA ASN A 3 6.10 -4.16 20.98
C ASN A 3 5.28 -4.31 19.70
N ILE A 4 5.63 -3.54 18.66
CA ILE A 4 4.90 -3.54 17.38
C ILE A 4 5.32 -4.78 16.60
N PRO A 5 4.39 -5.70 16.26
CA PRO A 5 4.72 -6.89 15.51
C PRO A 5 5.22 -6.51 14.11
N LYS A 6 6.27 -7.21 13.66
CA LYS A 6 6.80 -7.03 12.30
C LYS A 6 5.84 -7.63 11.27
N SER A 7 5.77 -7.00 10.11
CA SER A 7 5.01 -7.47 8.95
C SER A 7 5.92 -7.86 7.80
N GLY A 8 5.40 -8.61 6.83
CA GLY A 8 5.98 -8.73 5.51
C GLY A 8 5.84 -7.44 4.68
N TYR A 9 6.31 -7.47 3.46
CA TYR A 9 6.15 -6.38 2.48
C TYR A 9 6.21 -6.91 1.04
N ILE A 10 5.79 -6.10 0.07
CA ILE A 10 5.91 -6.45 -1.34
C ILE A 10 7.25 -5.92 -1.87
N LYS A 11 8.10 -6.83 -2.33
CA LYS A 11 9.31 -6.52 -3.09
C LYS A 11 8.94 -6.35 -4.56
N TRP A 12 9.49 -5.34 -5.20
CA TRP A 12 9.32 -5.06 -6.62
C TRP A 12 10.66 -5.14 -7.34
N GLU A 13 10.70 -5.87 -8.46
CA GLU A 13 11.85 -6.01 -9.34
C GLU A 13 11.64 -5.13 -10.59
N PRO A 14 12.35 -4.00 -10.68
CA PRO A 14 12.19 -3.04 -11.79
C PRO A 14 12.42 -3.63 -13.17
N ASP A 15 13.45 -4.47 -13.30
CA ASP A 15 13.87 -5.05 -14.58
C ASP A 15 12.84 -6.02 -15.17
N GLU A 16 12.00 -6.61 -14.32
CA GLU A 16 10.93 -7.51 -14.75
C GLU A 16 9.61 -6.76 -14.98
N CYS A 17 9.48 -5.53 -14.49
CA CYS A 17 8.22 -4.79 -14.54
C CYS A 17 7.98 -4.12 -15.90
N LEU A 18 6.83 -4.40 -16.51
CA LEU A 18 6.40 -3.79 -17.77
C LEU A 18 5.60 -2.47 -17.59
N GLY A 19 5.35 -2.02 -16.37
CA GLY A 19 4.50 -0.84 -16.11
C GLY A 19 3.04 -1.01 -16.56
N CYS A 20 2.54 -2.23 -16.66
CA CYS A 20 1.22 -2.55 -17.25
C CYS A 20 0.01 -2.21 -16.37
N SER A 21 0.20 -1.72 -15.15
CA SER A 21 -0.85 -1.32 -14.17
C SER A 21 -1.77 -2.45 -13.69
N ARG A 22 -1.56 -3.70 -14.09
CA ARG A 22 -2.44 -4.82 -13.71
C ARG A 22 -2.53 -5.03 -12.21
N CYS A 23 -1.41 -4.88 -11.49
CA CYS A 23 -1.35 -4.97 -10.03
C CYS A 23 -2.20 -3.89 -9.34
N LEU A 24 -2.14 -2.65 -9.84
CA LEU A 24 -2.89 -1.52 -9.33
C LEU A 24 -4.40 -1.72 -9.53
N THR A 25 -4.81 -2.09 -10.74
CA THR A 25 -6.20 -2.38 -11.08
C THR A 25 -6.76 -3.52 -10.23
N ALA A 26 -6.03 -4.63 -10.11
CA ALA A 26 -6.46 -5.78 -9.31
C ALA A 26 -6.59 -5.43 -7.82
N CYS A 27 -5.69 -4.59 -7.28
CA CYS A 27 -5.76 -4.10 -5.91
C CYS A 27 -7.03 -3.27 -5.68
N ALA A 28 -7.31 -2.29 -6.54
CA ALA A 28 -8.49 -1.44 -6.43
C ALA A 28 -9.81 -2.25 -6.55
N VAL A 29 -9.87 -3.17 -7.51
CA VAL A 29 -11.06 -4.02 -7.71
C VAL A 29 -11.26 -4.97 -6.52
N TYR A 30 -10.20 -5.58 -6.01
CA TYR A 30 -10.31 -6.50 -4.87
C TYR A 30 -10.83 -5.79 -3.60
N HIS A 31 -10.30 -4.59 -3.30
CA HIS A 31 -10.63 -3.89 -2.06
C HIS A 31 -11.90 -3.03 -2.15
N HIS A 32 -12.22 -2.51 -3.34
CA HIS A 32 -13.27 -1.49 -3.50
C HIS A 32 -14.27 -1.78 -4.63
N GLY A 33 -14.09 -2.86 -5.39
CA GLY A 33 -14.99 -3.23 -6.49
C GLY A 33 -14.97 -2.27 -7.69
N ALA A 34 -14.02 -1.35 -7.76
CA ALA A 34 -13.94 -0.32 -8.79
C ALA A 34 -12.52 -0.14 -9.34
N VAL A 35 -12.43 0.25 -10.60
CA VAL A 35 -11.14 0.52 -11.27
C VAL A 35 -10.81 2.01 -11.10
N SER A 36 -9.97 2.32 -10.13
CA SER A 36 -9.45 3.68 -9.92
C SER A 36 -8.05 3.64 -9.30
N PRO A 37 -7.09 4.43 -9.80
CA PRO A 37 -5.75 4.49 -9.21
C PRO A 37 -5.75 4.92 -7.74
N SER A 38 -6.62 5.87 -7.35
CA SER A 38 -6.71 6.36 -5.98
C SER A 38 -7.27 5.34 -4.99
N LEU A 39 -8.04 4.36 -5.47
CA LEU A 39 -8.59 3.26 -4.67
C LEU A 39 -7.60 2.10 -4.49
N SER A 40 -6.44 2.16 -5.10
CA SER A 40 -5.40 1.15 -4.93
C SER A 40 -4.56 1.45 -3.70
N GLY A 41 -4.19 0.40 -2.95
CA GLY A 41 -3.14 0.48 -1.93
C GLY A 41 -1.73 0.61 -2.51
N ILE A 42 -1.60 0.61 -3.84
CA ILE A 42 -0.37 0.83 -4.59
C ILE A 42 -0.40 2.26 -5.11
N VAL A 43 0.57 3.06 -4.76
CA VAL A 43 0.74 4.41 -5.30
C VAL A 43 1.44 4.32 -6.65
N TRP A 44 1.09 5.19 -7.55
CA TRP A 44 1.60 5.19 -8.91
C TRP A 44 2.44 6.44 -9.15
N HIS A 45 3.65 6.25 -9.62
CA HIS A 45 4.53 7.36 -9.99
C HIS A 45 4.76 7.36 -11.50
N ASP A 46 4.49 8.50 -12.13
CA ASP A 46 4.81 8.74 -13.54
C ASP A 46 6.15 9.47 -13.64
N GLU A 47 7.23 8.75 -13.95
CA GLU A 47 8.50 9.40 -14.32
C GLU A 47 8.39 9.93 -15.75
N MET A 48 8.33 11.26 -15.87
CA MET A 48 8.43 11.95 -17.15
C MET A 48 9.89 12.05 -17.56
N GLN A 49 10.43 11.02 -18.19
CA GLN A 49 11.72 11.11 -18.90
C GLN A 49 11.49 11.54 -20.34
N LEU A 50 12.06 12.67 -20.72
CA LEU A 50 11.91 13.36 -22.02
C LEU A 50 12.32 12.56 -23.28
N GLN A 51 12.80 11.32 -23.18
CA GLN A 51 13.30 10.55 -24.34
C GLN A 51 13.06 9.04 -24.32
N LYS A 52 12.43 8.47 -23.30
CA LYS A 52 12.10 7.04 -23.29
C LYS A 52 10.73 6.83 -22.64
N PHE A 53 9.97 5.89 -23.16
CA PHE A 53 8.70 5.39 -22.66
C PHE A 53 8.47 5.73 -21.17
N GLN A 54 7.32 6.31 -20.84
CA GLN A 54 6.90 6.55 -19.47
C GLN A 54 7.03 5.28 -18.65
N LEU A 55 8.13 5.15 -17.92
CA LEU A 55 8.31 4.09 -16.95
C LEU A 55 7.45 4.41 -15.75
N ARG A 56 6.26 3.84 -15.75
CA ARG A 56 5.35 3.91 -14.62
C ARG A 56 5.86 2.96 -13.54
N ARG A 57 6.12 3.49 -12.35
CA ARG A 57 6.60 2.71 -11.21
C ARG A 57 5.52 2.50 -10.16
N PRO A 58 5.18 1.25 -9.82
CA PRO A 58 4.32 0.96 -8.68
C PRO A 58 5.10 1.15 -7.39
N LEU A 59 4.55 1.91 -6.47
CA LEU A 59 5.13 2.21 -5.17
C LEU A 59 4.34 1.48 -4.08
N PHE A 60 4.96 0.50 -3.47
CA PHE A 60 4.34 -0.33 -2.43
C PHE A 60 4.65 0.19 -1.03
N CYS A 61 3.65 0.16 -0.15
CA CYS A 61 3.86 0.38 1.27
C CYS A 61 4.83 -0.66 1.83
N GLN A 62 5.88 -0.19 2.49
CA GLN A 62 6.92 -1.04 3.03
C GLN A 62 6.56 -1.64 4.39
N GLN A 63 5.38 -1.39 4.94
CA GLN A 63 4.96 -1.92 6.24
C GLN A 63 6.05 -1.71 7.33
N CYS A 64 6.57 -0.48 7.44
CA CYS A 64 7.75 -0.10 8.23
C CYS A 64 7.72 -0.66 9.65
N ASP A 65 8.89 -1.07 10.19
CA ASP A 65 8.98 -1.57 11.57
C ASP A 65 8.64 -0.47 12.59
N VAL A 66 9.04 0.77 12.28
CA VAL A 66 8.58 1.98 13.00
C VAL A 66 7.59 2.70 12.08
N PRO A 67 6.29 2.48 12.23
CA PRO A 67 5.28 3.01 11.31
C PRO A 67 4.91 4.46 11.67
N GLU A 68 5.67 5.43 11.16
CA GLU A 68 5.43 6.86 11.43
C GLU A 68 4.00 7.30 11.08
N CYS A 69 3.45 6.76 9.98
CA CYS A 69 2.07 7.00 9.60
C CYS A 69 1.03 6.56 10.65
N TYR A 70 1.34 5.51 11.41
CA TYR A 70 0.48 5.05 12.51
C TYR A 70 0.58 6.01 13.70
N PHE A 71 1.78 6.42 14.08
CA PHE A 71 1.98 7.33 15.21
C PHE A 71 1.47 8.76 14.93
N ALA A 72 1.49 9.20 13.67
CA ALA A 72 0.97 10.51 13.27
C ALA A 72 -0.56 10.56 13.18
N CYS A 73 -1.24 9.42 13.21
CA CYS A 73 -2.69 9.38 13.10
C CYS A 73 -3.35 9.87 14.41
N PRO A 74 -4.22 10.91 14.37
CA PRO A 74 -4.95 11.34 15.55
C PRO A 74 -5.93 10.28 16.08
N LEU A 75 -6.32 9.31 15.24
CA LEU A 75 -7.17 8.17 15.55
C LEU A 75 -6.37 6.87 15.49
N MET A 76 -5.20 6.85 16.13
CA MET A 76 -4.34 5.68 16.25
C MET A 76 -5.11 4.54 16.96
N ASP A 77 -4.93 3.31 16.47
CA ASP A 77 -5.69 2.10 16.88
C ASP A 77 -7.18 2.08 16.47
N GLU A 78 -7.73 3.16 15.90
CA GLU A 78 -9.09 3.22 15.37
C GLU A 78 -9.07 3.31 13.83
N ALA A 79 -8.53 4.42 13.28
CA ALA A 79 -8.47 4.65 11.85
C ALA A 79 -7.26 3.99 11.18
N ILE A 80 -6.10 4.01 11.83
CA ILE A 80 -4.94 3.24 11.39
C ILE A 80 -4.59 2.21 12.46
N CYS A 81 -4.60 0.94 12.07
CA CYS A 81 -4.48 -0.19 12.96
C CYS A 81 -3.29 -1.08 12.61
N ILE A 82 -2.83 -1.83 13.60
CA ILE A 82 -1.81 -2.87 13.42
C ILE A 82 -2.45 -4.21 13.78
N ASP A 83 -2.49 -5.11 12.81
CA ASP A 83 -3.00 -6.47 13.01
C ASP A 83 -2.08 -7.22 13.97
N SER A 84 -2.63 -7.72 15.07
CA SER A 84 -1.85 -8.40 16.11
C SER A 84 -1.29 -9.76 15.68
N ALA A 85 -1.94 -10.42 14.72
CA ALA A 85 -1.55 -11.75 14.25
C ALA A 85 -0.38 -11.68 13.26
N ASN A 86 -0.43 -10.75 12.31
CA ASN A 86 0.53 -10.68 11.21
C ASN A 86 1.35 -9.37 11.15
N GLY A 87 1.06 -8.42 12.02
CA GLY A 87 1.75 -7.13 12.10
C GLY A 87 1.40 -6.14 10.98
N THR A 88 0.44 -6.45 10.12
CA THR A 88 0.09 -5.60 8.98
C THR A 88 -0.56 -4.30 9.42
N ARG A 89 -0.05 -3.16 8.88
CA ARG A 89 -0.62 -1.84 9.10
C ARG A 89 -1.70 -1.60 8.06
N HIS A 90 -2.92 -1.32 8.51
CA HIS A 90 -4.06 -1.11 7.62
C HIS A 90 -4.90 0.08 8.05
N ILE A 91 -5.75 0.57 7.15
CA ILE A 91 -6.68 1.67 7.39
C ILE A 91 -8.10 1.11 7.56
N SER A 92 -8.79 1.55 8.60
CA SER A 92 -10.24 1.40 8.73
C SER A 92 -10.92 2.55 7.98
N ILE A 93 -11.55 2.27 6.85
CA ILE A 93 -12.26 3.26 6.04
C ILE A 93 -13.36 3.93 6.86
N LYS A 94 -14.03 3.15 7.71
CA LYS A 94 -15.13 3.63 8.56
C LYS A 94 -14.66 4.73 9.51
N GLU A 95 -13.52 4.54 10.16
CA GLU A 95 -13.02 5.45 11.21
C GLU A 95 -12.09 6.55 10.65
N CYS A 96 -11.51 6.36 9.45
CA CYS A 96 -10.61 7.33 8.84
C CYS A 96 -11.33 8.64 8.51
N THR A 97 -10.77 9.78 8.90
CA THR A 97 -11.30 11.13 8.62
C THR A 97 -10.69 11.80 7.39
N GLY A 98 -9.72 11.15 6.72
CA GLY A 98 -9.06 11.70 5.55
C GLY A 98 -8.17 12.92 5.81
N CYS A 99 -7.72 13.11 7.04
CA CYS A 99 -6.95 14.30 7.44
C CYS A 99 -5.56 14.42 6.76
N GLY A 100 -5.03 13.34 6.15
CA GLY A 100 -3.76 13.36 5.44
C GLY A 100 -2.50 13.20 6.31
N SER A 101 -2.58 13.25 7.65
CA SER A 101 -1.41 13.18 8.53
C SER A 101 -0.53 11.93 8.28
N CYS A 102 -1.13 10.81 7.94
CA CYS A 102 -0.41 9.58 7.61
C CYS A 102 0.35 9.66 6.27
N VAL A 103 -0.13 10.48 5.33
CA VAL A 103 0.53 10.75 4.04
C VAL A 103 1.76 11.61 4.30
N GLU A 104 1.61 12.70 5.06
CA GLU A 104 2.70 13.63 5.41
C GLU A 104 3.80 12.95 6.24
N ALA A 105 3.42 12.04 7.14
CA ALA A 105 4.36 11.31 7.99
C ALA A 105 5.01 10.10 7.29
N CYS A 106 4.69 9.82 6.04
CA CYS A 106 5.32 8.73 5.33
C CYS A 106 6.81 9.05 5.08
N PRO A 107 7.76 8.19 5.52
CA PRO A 107 9.20 8.52 5.48
C PRO A 107 9.83 8.45 4.08
N PHE A 108 9.03 8.13 3.06
CA PHE A 108 9.48 8.08 1.68
C PHE A 108 9.20 9.41 0.98
N ASP A 109 10.11 9.86 0.13
CA ASP A 109 9.96 11.09 -0.68
C ASP A 109 8.61 11.12 -1.42
N GLU A 110 8.20 9.96 -1.90
CA GLU A 110 6.87 9.74 -2.44
C GLU A 110 6.06 8.90 -1.46
N PRO A 111 5.04 9.47 -0.81
CA PRO A 111 4.22 8.75 0.15
C PRO A 111 3.60 7.48 -0.44
N ARG A 112 3.59 6.40 0.33
CA ARG A 112 3.04 5.09 -0.07
C ARG A 112 1.57 4.93 0.37
N ILE A 113 0.84 6.04 0.39
CA ILE A 113 -0.55 6.14 0.84
C ILE A 113 -1.28 7.08 -0.10
N ASN A 114 -2.39 6.62 -0.66
CA ASN A 114 -3.30 7.45 -1.45
C ASN A 114 -4.37 8.12 -0.55
N LEU A 115 -4.92 9.23 -1.02
CA LEU A 115 -6.19 9.76 -0.52
C LEU A 115 -7.25 9.56 -1.61
N ALA A 116 -8.39 9.02 -1.23
CA ALA A 116 -9.49 8.72 -2.16
C ALA A 116 -10.83 9.15 -1.59
N ASP A 117 -11.74 9.56 -2.47
CA ASP A 117 -13.14 9.72 -2.13
C ASP A 117 -13.84 8.35 -2.22
N ILE A 118 -14.37 7.89 -1.09
CA ILE A 118 -15.18 6.68 -1.02
C ILE A 118 -16.51 7.07 -0.39
N ASP A 119 -17.59 6.96 -1.14
CA ASP A 119 -18.94 7.31 -0.71
C ASP A 119 -19.05 8.76 -0.18
N ARG A 120 -18.44 9.72 -0.87
CA ARG A 120 -18.37 11.14 -0.50
C ARG A 120 -17.60 11.43 0.79
N LYS A 121 -16.76 10.52 1.20
CA LYS A 121 -15.87 10.66 2.34
C LYS A 121 -14.42 10.51 1.87
N MET A 122 -13.59 11.51 2.14
CA MET A 122 -12.16 11.38 1.91
C MET A 122 -11.55 10.41 2.92
N VAL A 123 -10.79 9.43 2.45
CA VAL A 123 -10.12 8.44 3.29
C VAL A 123 -8.71 8.14 2.77
N ALA A 124 -7.84 7.71 3.65
CA ALA A 124 -6.54 7.19 3.28
C ALA A 124 -6.66 5.74 2.79
N VAL A 125 -5.95 5.41 1.71
CA VAL A 125 -5.87 4.07 1.13
C VAL A 125 -4.41 3.64 1.05
N LYS A 126 -4.06 2.53 1.66
CA LYS A 126 -2.70 1.96 1.65
C LYS A 126 -2.73 0.44 1.55
N CYS A 127 -1.61 -0.12 1.12
CA CYS A 127 -1.44 -1.57 1.09
C CYS A 127 -1.58 -2.19 2.49
N ASP A 128 -2.43 -3.19 2.61
CA ASP A 128 -2.66 -4.02 3.79
C ASP A 128 -2.21 -5.48 3.59
N LEU A 129 -1.43 -5.73 2.52
CA LEU A 129 -0.96 -7.07 2.09
C LEU A 129 -2.09 -8.06 1.79
N CYS A 130 -3.31 -7.56 1.53
CA CYS A 130 -4.53 -8.38 1.41
C CYS A 130 -4.70 -9.32 2.61
N ARG A 131 -4.52 -8.81 3.83
CA ARG A 131 -4.41 -9.54 5.11
C ARG A 131 -5.54 -10.56 5.39
N ASN A 132 -6.71 -10.36 4.78
CA ASN A 132 -7.87 -11.23 4.93
C ASN A 132 -7.98 -12.28 3.79
N ARG A 133 -6.97 -12.37 2.92
CA ARG A 133 -6.98 -13.26 1.76
C ARG A 133 -6.00 -14.41 1.98
N GLU A 134 -6.50 -15.65 1.98
CA GLU A 134 -5.70 -16.86 2.21
C GLU A 134 -4.63 -17.08 1.13
N ASP A 135 -4.96 -16.77 -0.13
CA ASP A 135 -4.04 -16.92 -1.27
C ASP A 135 -2.96 -15.82 -1.35
N GLY A 136 -2.86 -14.94 -0.35
CA GLY A 136 -1.89 -13.84 -0.33
C GLY A 136 -2.25 -12.64 -1.22
N PRO A 137 -1.32 -11.72 -1.45
CA PRO A 137 -1.58 -10.46 -2.14
C PRO A 137 -2.02 -10.64 -3.59
N VAL A 138 -3.15 -10.06 -3.96
CA VAL A 138 -3.72 -10.16 -5.31
C VAL A 138 -2.77 -9.60 -6.39
N CYS A 139 -2.03 -8.53 -6.07
CA CYS A 139 -1.07 -7.92 -6.99
C CYS A 139 0.07 -8.86 -7.40
N VAL A 140 0.53 -9.71 -6.47
CA VAL A 140 1.55 -10.72 -6.74
C VAL A 140 1.01 -11.78 -7.70
N GLN A 141 -0.22 -12.24 -7.48
CA GLN A 141 -0.83 -13.29 -8.31
C GLN A 141 -1.10 -12.86 -9.75
N VAL A 142 -1.53 -11.59 -9.95
CA VAL A 142 -1.86 -11.11 -11.29
C VAL A 142 -0.63 -10.65 -12.10
N CYS A 143 0.54 -10.60 -11.50
CA CYS A 143 1.76 -10.18 -12.17
C CYS A 143 2.29 -11.27 -13.09
N SER A 144 2.03 -11.16 -14.39
CA SER A 144 2.46 -12.13 -15.40
C SER A 144 3.98 -12.20 -15.60
N ARG A 145 4.71 -11.19 -15.13
CA ARG A 145 6.18 -11.14 -15.18
C ARG A 145 6.84 -11.57 -13.87
N HIS A 146 6.04 -11.88 -12.86
CA HIS A 146 6.55 -12.21 -11.52
C HIS A 146 7.47 -11.13 -10.93
N ALA A 147 7.25 -9.87 -11.33
CA ALA A 147 8.02 -8.72 -10.86
C ALA A 147 7.71 -8.36 -9.39
N LEU A 148 6.75 -9.02 -8.77
CA LEU A 148 6.29 -8.76 -7.41
C LEU A 148 6.42 -10.04 -6.57
N THR A 149 6.99 -9.89 -5.38
CA THR A 149 7.16 -10.99 -4.43
C THR A 149 6.73 -10.53 -3.03
N LEU A 150 5.93 -11.33 -2.35
CA LEU A 150 5.69 -11.14 -0.92
C LEU A 150 6.91 -11.63 -0.14
N VAL A 151 7.60 -10.70 0.52
CA VAL A 151 8.65 -11.02 1.48
C VAL A 151 7.99 -11.24 2.84
N PRO A 152 8.11 -12.42 3.44
CA PRO A 152 7.45 -12.73 4.69
C PRO A 152 8.06 -11.98 5.88
N LYS A 153 7.31 -12.01 7.00
CA LYS A 153 7.74 -11.48 8.28
C LYS A 153 9.08 -12.10 8.71
N GLY A 154 10.03 -11.23 9.05
CA GLY A 154 11.35 -11.67 9.58
C GLY A 154 12.45 -11.81 8.52
N GLU A 155 12.13 -11.73 7.24
CA GLU A 155 13.13 -11.72 6.14
C GLU A 155 13.52 -10.31 5.68
N ARG A 156 13.14 -9.29 6.43
CA ARG A 156 13.59 -7.93 6.16
C ARG A 156 15.04 -7.79 6.61
N LEU A 157 15.95 -7.54 5.67
CA LEU A 157 17.36 -7.24 5.92
C LEU A 157 17.54 -5.85 6.51
#